data_563a1a39b20bf88fdb0d6f0679f2142f
#
_entry.id   563a1a39b20bf88fdb0d6f0679f2142f
#
_cell.length_a   1.000
_cell.length_b   1.000
_cell.length_c   1.000
_cell.angle_alpha   90.00
_cell.angle_beta   90.00
_cell.angle_gamma   90.00
#
_symmetry.space_group_name_H-M   'P 1'
#
loop_
_entity.id
_entity.type
_entity.pdbx_description
1 polymer ?
#
loop_
_entity_poly.entity_id
_entity_poly.type
_entity_poly.pdbx_seq_one_letter_code
_entity_poly.pdbx_strand_id
1 'polypeptide(L)'
;MFEAEDIRDWRGHDVVDLSGSKIGSLEAVYFDTATEQPTFATVKVGMLGRHRLVFVPLFEARVSPGHVRVTADKKLVKDAPAIDTDGELTAAQEPAVFEHYGLRYEPGTSGERRLGRR
;
A
#
# COMPACT_ATOMS: atom_id res chain seq x y z
N MET A 1 8.93 -1.90 -13.48
CA MET A 1 9.78 -1.89 -12.30
C MET A 1 9.91 -0.49 -11.73
N PHE A 2 9.90 -0.35 -10.42
CA PHE A 2 9.93 0.96 -9.78
C PHE A 2 11.34 1.34 -9.38
N GLU A 3 11.67 2.60 -9.61
CA GLU A 3 12.90 3.17 -9.12
C GLU A 3 12.64 3.75 -7.72
N ALA A 4 13.47 3.39 -6.75
CA ALA A 4 13.27 3.83 -5.37
C ALA A 4 13.29 5.35 -5.21
N GLU A 5 14.06 6.04 -6.02
CA GLU A 5 14.15 7.50 -5.98
C GLU A 5 12.89 8.20 -6.47
N ASP A 6 12.06 7.51 -7.27
CA ASP A 6 10.85 8.11 -7.83
C ASP A 6 9.66 8.07 -6.87
N ILE A 7 9.77 7.29 -5.80
CA ILE A 7 8.66 7.06 -4.87
C ILE A 7 8.18 8.34 -4.20
N ARG A 8 9.08 9.27 -3.93
CA ARG A 8 8.72 10.53 -3.29
C ARG A 8 7.74 11.35 -4.15
N ASP A 9 7.84 11.20 -5.46
CA ASP A 9 7.00 11.94 -6.39
C ASP A 9 5.59 11.35 -6.49
N TRP A 10 5.39 10.15 -5.97
CA TRP A 10 4.08 9.48 -6.03
C TRP A 10 3.13 9.94 -4.93
N ARG A 11 3.67 10.53 -3.87
CA ARG A 11 2.85 10.96 -2.75
C ARG A 11 1.81 11.97 -3.21
N GLY A 12 0.56 11.73 -2.82
CA GLY A 12 -0.54 12.57 -3.25
C GLY A 12 -1.14 12.21 -4.59
N HIS A 13 -0.52 11.31 -5.34
CA HIS A 13 -1.08 10.85 -6.62
C HIS A 13 -2.36 10.07 -6.38
N ASP A 14 -3.29 10.14 -7.32
CA ASP A 14 -4.48 9.31 -7.28
C ASP A 14 -4.09 7.85 -7.47
N VAL A 15 -4.71 6.96 -6.71
CA VAL A 15 -4.56 5.51 -6.88
C VAL A 15 -5.84 5.01 -7.52
N VAL A 16 -5.70 4.34 -8.65
CA VAL A 16 -6.85 3.82 -9.42
C VAL A 16 -6.68 2.32 -9.63
N ASP A 17 -7.79 1.62 -9.82
CA ASP A 17 -7.76 0.19 -10.16
C ASP A 17 -7.63 -0.01 -11.67
N LEU A 18 -7.68 -1.27 -12.13
CA LEU A 18 -7.51 -1.58 -13.55
C LEU A 18 -8.63 -1.01 -14.43
N SER A 19 -9.79 -0.74 -13.85
CA SER A 19 -10.91 -0.14 -14.60
C SER A 19 -10.81 1.38 -14.63
N GLY A 20 -9.84 1.96 -13.92
CA GLY A 20 -9.68 3.41 -13.84
C GLY A 20 -10.46 4.05 -12.71
N SER A 21 -11.11 3.25 -11.86
CA SER A 21 -11.86 3.78 -10.73
C SER A 21 -10.91 4.26 -9.63
N LYS A 22 -11.12 5.49 -9.16
CA LYS A 22 -10.29 6.06 -8.11
C LYS A 22 -10.57 5.36 -6.77
N ILE A 23 -9.49 4.90 -6.14
CA ILE A 23 -9.53 4.27 -4.83
C ILE A 23 -9.30 5.31 -3.74
N GLY A 24 -8.31 6.16 -3.92
CA GLY A 24 -7.93 7.19 -2.96
C GLY A 24 -6.66 7.87 -3.40
N SER A 25 -5.91 8.45 -2.46
CA SER A 25 -4.62 9.09 -2.75
C SER A 25 -3.50 8.36 -2.03
N LEU A 26 -2.35 8.26 -2.70
CA LEU A 26 -1.19 7.58 -2.14
C LEU A 26 -0.59 8.40 -1.00
N GLU A 27 -0.39 7.77 0.15
CA GLU A 27 0.17 8.44 1.33
C GLU A 27 1.62 8.07 1.56
N ALA A 28 1.95 6.79 1.48
CA ALA A 28 3.30 6.31 1.71
C ALA A 28 3.53 5.00 0.98
N VAL A 29 4.81 4.63 0.84
CA VAL A 29 5.19 3.34 0.25
C VAL A 29 5.90 2.52 1.33
N TYR A 30 5.54 1.24 1.41
CA TYR A 30 6.17 0.30 2.32
C TYR A 30 7.07 -0.65 1.52
N PHE A 31 8.25 -0.87 2.03
CA PHE A 31 9.27 -1.71 1.43
C PHE A 31 9.39 -3.03 2.16
N ASP A 32 9.71 -4.08 1.43
CA ASP A 32 10.10 -5.34 2.01
C ASP A 32 11.49 -5.13 2.65
N THR A 33 11.60 -5.34 3.95
CA THR A 33 12.85 -5.09 4.67
C THR A 33 13.97 -6.06 4.27
N ALA A 34 13.63 -7.21 3.72
CA ALA A 34 14.62 -8.19 3.27
C ALA A 34 15.13 -7.89 1.85
N THR A 35 14.27 -7.45 0.95
CA THR A 35 14.63 -7.22 -0.46
C THR A 35 14.81 -5.74 -0.79
N GLU A 36 14.33 -4.85 0.06
CA GLU A 36 14.32 -3.39 -0.14
C GLU A 36 13.48 -2.96 -1.35
N GLN A 37 12.58 -3.83 -1.80
CA GLN A 37 11.69 -3.53 -2.91
C GLN A 37 10.37 -2.96 -2.42
N PRO A 38 9.78 -1.99 -3.15
CA PRO A 38 8.44 -1.50 -2.83
C PRO A 38 7.43 -2.64 -2.95
N THR A 39 6.64 -2.85 -1.91
CA THR A 39 5.72 -4.00 -1.86
C THR A 39 4.28 -3.55 -1.71
N PHE A 40 4.03 -2.54 -0.89
CA PHE A 40 2.70 -2.01 -0.64
C PHE A 40 2.73 -0.50 -0.63
N ALA A 41 1.58 0.11 -0.93
CA ALA A 41 1.36 1.52 -0.68
C ALA A 41 0.25 1.66 0.34
N THR A 42 0.31 2.70 1.16
CA THR A 42 -0.86 3.10 1.93
C THR A 42 -1.63 4.12 1.12
N VAL A 43 -2.92 3.91 1.06
CA VAL A 43 -3.84 4.75 0.30
C VAL A 43 -4.83 5.36 1.26
N LYS A 44 -4.95 6.68 1.21
CA LYS A 44 -5.89 7.41 2.06
C LYS A 44 -7.27 7.31 1.43
N VAL A 45 -8.18 6.69 2.15
CA VAL A 45 -9.56 6.49 1.70
C VAL A 45 -10.52 7.11 2.71
N GLY A 46 -11.77 7.30 2.31
CA GLY A 46 -12.80 7.81 3.18
C GLY A 46 -13.37 9.13 2.69
N MET A 47 -14.36 9.62 3.40
CA MET A 47 -15.06 10.85 3.07
C MET A 47 -14.84 11.88 4.18
N LEU A 48 -15.25 13.10 3.91
CA LEU A 48 -15.10 14.28 4.77
C LEU A 48 -14.92 13.97 6.26
N GLY A 49 -13.73 14.27 6.79
CA GLY A 49 -13.45 14.14 8.21
C GLY A 49 -13.23 12.73 8.73
N ARG A 50 -13.39 11.71 7.87
CA ARG A 50 -13.20 10.30 8.26
C ARG A 50 -12.30 9.61 7.28
N HIS A 51 -11.00 9.85 7.42
CA HIS A 51 -9.99 9.21 6.59
C HIS A 51 -9.31 8.07 7.34
N ARG A 52 -8.91 7.06 6.59
CA ARG A 52 -8.10 5.96 7.09
C ARG A 52 -7.13 5.55 6.00
N LEU A 53 -6.10 4.83 6.39
CA LEU A 53 -5.12 4.31 5.44
C LEU A 53 -5.34 2.82 5.26
N VAL A 54 -5.43 2.38 4.02
CA VAL A 54 -5.50 0.96 3.68
C VAL A 54 -4.25 0.59 2.91
N PHE A 55 -3.83 -0.67 3.01
CA PHE A 55 -2.65 -1.15 2.31
C PHE A 55 -3.05 -1.76 0.99
N VAL A 56 -2.33 -1.42 -0.07
CA VAL A 56 -2.59 -1.90 -1.42
C VAL A 56 -1.31 -2.49 -2.00
N PRO A 57 -1.34 -3.74 -2.51
CA PRO A 57 -0.15 -4.34 -3.11
C PRO A 57 0.28 -3.56 -4.36
N LEU A 58 1.58 -3.40 -4.53
CA LEU A 58 2.15 -2.73 -5.69
C LEU A 58 2.57 -3.71 -6.79
N PHE A 59 2.24 -4.99 -6.65
CA PHE A 59 2.56 -6.00 -7.66
C PHE A 59 1.97 -5.60 -9.01
N GLU A 60 2.83 -5.49 -10.02
CA GLU A 60 2.45 -5.08 -11.37
C GLU A 60 1.73 -3.72 -11.47
N ALA A 61 1.89 -2.87 -10.47
CA ALA A 61 1.34 -1.52 -10.53
C ALA A 61 2.05 -0.70 -11.62
N ARG A 62 1.34 0.27 -12.19
CA ARG A 62 1.88 1.16 -13.20
C ARG A 62 1.75 2.60 -12.77
N VAL A 63 2.83 3.35 -12.93
CA VAL A 63 2.87 4.75 -12.56
C VAL A 63 2.73 5.60 -13.82
N SER A 64 1.83 6.57 -13.76
CA SER A 64 1.63 7.56 -14.82
C SER A 64 1.68 8.95 -14.20
N PRO A 65 1.86 10.00 -14.99
CA PRO A 65 1.79 11.34 -14.43
C PRO A 65 0.44 11.55 -13.72
N GLY A 66 0.51 11.83 -12.42
CA GLY A 66 -0.67 12.13 -11.62
C GLY A 66 -1.42 10.94 -11.03
N HIS A 67 -1.11 9.69 -11.43
CA HIS A 67 -1.79 8.55 -10.84
C HIS A 67 -0.96 7.27 -10.84
N VAL A 68 -1.34 6.36 -9.94
CA VAL A 68 -0.75 5.02 -9.84
C VAL A 68 -1.89 4.03 -10.04
N ARG A 69 -1.76 3.16 -11.03
CA ARG A 69 -2.74 2.11 -11.30
C ARG A 69 -2.30 0.81 -10.65
N VAL A 70 -3.14 0.29 -9.76
CA VAL A 70 -2.86 -0.96 -9.05
C VAL A 70 -3.70 -2.10 -9.60
N THR A 71 -3.30 -3.34 -9.31
CA THR A 71 -4.01 -4.52 -9.82
C THR A 71 -5.15 -4.95 -8.91
N ALA A 72 -5.13 -4.55 -7.64
CA ALA A 72 -6.20 -4.88 -6.71
C ALA A 72 -7.47 -4.09 -7.06
N ASP A 73 -8.61 -4.77 -7.02
CA ASP A 73 -9.90 -4.16 -7.29
C ASP A 73 -10.28 -3.17 -6.18
N LYS A 74 -10.92 -2.06 -6.55
CA LYS A 74 -11.35 -1.04 -5.62
C LYS A 74 -12.17 -1.61 -4.45
N LYS A 75 -13.08 -2.53 -4.75
CA LYS A 75 -13.93 -3.14 -3.74
C LYS A 75 -13.11 -3.96 -2.73
N LEU A 76 -12.15 -4.73 -3.23
CA LEU A 76 -11.25 -5.50 -2.38
C LEU A 76 -10.42 -4.59 -1.50
N VAL A 77 -9.93 -3.48 -2.05
CA VAL A 77 -9.13 -2.52 -1.30
C VAL A 77 -9.94 -1.88 -0.18
N LYS A 78 -11.19 -1.55 -0.44
CA LYS A 78 -12.04 -0.92 0.58
C LYS A 78 -12.29 -1.81 1.80
N ASP A 79 -12.23 -3.12 1.62
CA ASP A 79 -12.42 -4.08 2.70
C ASP A 79 -11.12 -4.46 3.41
N ALA A 80 -10.00 -3.89 2.99
CA ALA A 80 -8.68 -4.22 3.55
C ALA A 80 -8.51 -3.71 4.98
N PRO A 81 -7.64 -4.35 5.76
CA PRO A 81 -7.28 -3.83 7.07
C PRO A 81 -6.76 -2.40 6.95
N ALA A 82 -7.17 -1.55 7.87
CA ALA A 82 -6.84 -0.14 7.84
C ALA A 82 -6.14 0.30 9.12
N ILE A 83 -5.36 1.36 9.01
CA ILE A 83 -4.73 2.01 10.16
C ILE A 83 -5.16 3.49 10.18
N ASP A 84 -4.93 4.15 11.31
CA ASP A 84 -5.21 5.58 11.42
C ASP A 84 -4.25 6.37 10.52
N THR A 85 -4.66 7.56 10.09
CA THR A 85 -3.86 8.38 9.17
C THR A 85 -2.52 8.81 9.75
N ASP A 86 -2.40 8.84 11.08
CA ASP A 86 -1.13 9.12 11.77
C ASP A 86 -0.48 7.84 12.31
N GLY A 87 -1.04 6.68 12.00
CA GLY A 87 -0.56 5.40 12.50
C GLY A 87 0.49 4.76 11.59
N GLU A 88 1.02 3.65 12.08
CA GLU A 88 1.98 2.87 11.34
C GLU A 88 1.68 1.39 11.55
N LEU A 89 1.88 0.59 10.52
CA LEU A 89 1.63 -0.85 10.59
C LEU A 89 2.62 -1.52 11.53
N THR A 90 2.12 -2.26 12.50
CA THR A 90 2.98 -3.04 13.40
C THR A 90 3.28 -4.41 12.78
N ALA A 91 4.37 -5.05 13.23
CA ALA A 91 4.71 -6.39 12.75
C ALA A 91 3.57 -7.39 13.00
N ALA A 92 2.84 -7.25 14.11
CA ALA A 92 1.73 -8.14 14.44
C ALA A 92 0.54 -7.99 13.48
N GLN A 93 0.41 -6.84 12.82
CA GLN A 93 -0.66 -6.55 11.88
C GLN A 93 -0.35 -6.97 10.45
N GLU A 94 0.93 -7.20 10.14
CA GLU A 94 1.35 -7.54 8.77
C GLU A 94 0.65 -8.76 8.19
N PRO A 95 0.51 -9.89 8.92
CA PRO A 95 -0.11 -11.07 8.35
C PRO A 95 -1.53 -10.82 7.82
N ALA A 96 -2.32 -10.01 8.50
CA ALA A 96 -3.69 -9.72 8.09
C ALA A 96 -3.73 -8.98 6.75
N VAL A 97 -2.77 -8.08 6.51
CA VAL A 97 -2.68 -7.36 5.24
C VAL A 97 -2.37 -8.32 4.10
N PHE A 98 -1.38 -9.19 4.29
CA PHE A 98 -1.01 -10.17 3.26
C PHE A 98 -2.15 -11.13 2.99
N GLU A 99 -2.79 -11.65 4.04
CA GLU A 99 -3.88 -12.60 3.91
C GLU A 99 -5.07 -12.01 3.16
N HIS A 100 -5.38 -10.75 3.40
CA HIS A 100 -6.50 -10.09 2.73
C HIS A 100 -6.37 -10.13 1.20
N TYR A 101 -5.14 -10.04 0.70
CA TYR A 101 -4.86 -10.08 -0.73
C TYR A 101 -4.44 -11.45 -1.23
N GLY A 102 -4.54 -12.47 -0.40
CA GLY A 102 -4.15 -13.83 -0.79
C GLY A 102 -2.66 -14.00 -0.99
N LEU A 103 -1.85 -13.17 -0.35
CA LEU A 103 -0.40 -13.21 -0.47
C LEU A 103 0.23 -14.01 0.67
N ARG A 104 1.30 -14.73 0.35
CA ARG A 104 2.03 -15.48 1.35
C ARG A 104 2.82 -14.54 2.25
N TYR A 105 2.67 -14.71 3.55
CA TYR A 105 3.41 -13.92 4.53
C TYR A 105 4.59 -14.72 5.11
N GLU A 106 5.75 -14.08 5.12
CA GLU A 106 6.94 -14.61 5.78
C GLU A 106 7.51 -13.52 6.68
N PRO A 107 7.57 -13.73 8.00
CA PRO A 107 8.12 -12.71 8.89
C PRO A 107 9.62 -12.53 8.65
N GLY A 108 10.17 -11.43 9.15
CA GLY A 108 11.61 -11.20 9.12
C GLY A 108 12.35 -12.31 9.89
N THR A 109 13.63 -12.48 9.59
CA THR A 109 14.46 -13.58 10.11
C THR A 109 14.48 -13.66 11.63
N SER A 110 14.42 -12.51 12.29
CA SER A 110 14.44 -12.43 13.76
C SER A 110 13.11 -12.00 14.34
N GLY A 111 12.01 -12.15 13.55
CA GLY A 111 10.69 -11.71 13.96
C GLY A 111 10.47 -10.21 13.82
N GLU A 112 11.41 -9.50 13.18
CA GLU A 112 11.25 -8.09 12.94
C GLU A 112 10.21 -7.81 11.83
N ARG A 113 9.88 -6.53 11.66
CA ARG A 113 8.96 -6.10 10.60
C ARG A 113 9.40 -6.56 9.24
N ARG A 114 8.44 -7.06 8.47
CA ARG A 114 8.66 -7.36 7.05
C ARG A 114 8.49 -6.13 6.18
N LEU A 115 7.62 -5.20 6.59
CA LEU A 115 7.32 -3.99 5.84
C LEU A 115 7.84 -2.76 6.57
N GLY A 116 8.64 -1.97 5.87
CA GLY A 116 9.14 -0.70 6.38
C GLY A 116 8.58 0.46 5.59
N ARG A 117 8.19 1.52 6.27
CA ARG A 117 7.66 2.72 5.62
C ARG A 117 8.78 3.67 5.23
N ARG A 118 8.60 4.29 4.08
CA ARG A 118 9.46 5.39 3.65
C ARG A 118 8.71 6.67 3.45
#